data_f141497cc4d32754fcbab30a75d18af0
#
_entry.id   f141497cc4d32754fcbab30a75d18af0
#
_cell.length_a   1.000
_cell.length_b   1.000
_cell.length_c   1.000
_cell.angle_alpha   90.00
_cell.angle_beta   90.00
_cell.angle_gamma   90.00
#
_symmetry.space_group_name_H-M   'P 1'
#
loop_
_entity.id
_entity.type
_entity.pdbx_description
1 polymer ?
#
loop_
_entity_poly.entity_id
_entity_poly.type
_entity_poly.pdbx_seq_one_letter_code
_entity_poly.pdbx_strand_id
1 'polypeptide(L)'
;GRLYEGIQLYLDLDILREAQGRDFLSEMGVSLEQIVEVFCGKEGLYLHQMNDALRTLVANAWAGKDDPEIGVLRYLTVRLLHEIMSMPAESEPDTYFTRSQIAMVKEAEALILSDLTKRITAKELADRFGVSESSFKFYVKGILGDSYLNYFRKKRMEKAAELLESTNLKVIEVASAVGYENQGKFAKVFADVYGVSPLEFRRLSK
;
A
#
# COMPACT_ATOMS: atom_id res chain seq x y z
N GLY A 1 14.54 -4.05 1.61
CA GLY A 1 13.14 -4.01 1.22
C GLY A 1 12.61 -2.60 1.44
N ARG A 2 12.08 -1.97 0.38
CA ARG A 2 11.51 -0.63 0.52
C ARG A 2 10.16 -0.77 1.23
N LEU A 3 9.98 -0.08 2.34
CA LEU A 3 8.67 0.22 2.89
C LEU A 3 7.85 0.89 1.79
N TYR A 4 6.66 0.39 1.50
CA TYR A 4 5.72 1.11 0.67
C TYR A 4 5.15 2.26 1.51
N GLU A 5 5.77 3.41 1.41
CA GLU A 5 5.21 4.66 1.87
C GLU A 5 4.43 5.27 0.71
N GLY A 6 3.24 5.73 0.96
CA GLY A 6 2.36 6.25 -0.06
C GLY A 6 1.52 7.40 0.47
N ILE A 7 1.05 8.23 -0.45
CA ILE A 7 0.09 9.29 -0.17
C ILE A 7 -1.28 8.82 -0.66
N GLN A 8 -2.30 8.97 0.18
CA GLN A 8 -3.68 8.79 -0.21
C GLN A 8 -4.33 10.18 -0.35
N LEU A 9 -4.86 10.45 -1.52
CA LEU A 9 -5.65 11.64 -1.79
C LEU A 9 -7.12 11.25 -1.85
N TYR A 10 -7.91 11.76 -0.92
CA TYR A 10 -9.36 11.62 -0.93
C TYR A 10 -9.96 12.87 -1.55
N LEU A 11 -10.71 12.69 -2.63
CA LEU A 11 -11.47 13.76 -3.28
C LEU A 11 -12.94 13.55 -2.96
N ASP A 12 -13.54 14.51 -2.25
CA ASP A 12 -14.98 14.56 -2.08
C ASP A 12 -15.58 15.18 -3.34
N LEU A 13 -16.14 14.31 -4.19
CA LEU A 13 -16.68 14.72 -5.48
C LEU A 13 -17.93 15.60 -5.35
N ASP A 14 -18.67 15.50 -4.25
CA ASP A 14 -19.87 16.31 -4.04
C ASP A 14 -19.48 17.75 -3.70
N ILE A 15 -18.49 17.93 -2.79
CA ILE A 15 -17.93 19.25 -2.50
C ILE A 15 -17.25 19.87 -3.72
N LEU A 16 -16.50 19.08 -4.49
CA LEU A 16 -15.80 19.56 -5.68
C LEU A 16 -16.73 19.90 -6.85
N ARG A 17 -17.96 19.37 -6.85
CA ARG A 17 -19.01 19.71 -7.82
C ARG A 17 -19.78 20.97 -7.47
N GLU A 18 -19.66 21.49 -6.25
CA GLU A 18 -20.18 22.81 -5.90
C GLU A 18 -19.50 23.89 -6.74
N ALA A 19 -20.21 25.00 -7.01
CA ALA A 19 -19.81 26.04 -7.97
C ALA A 19 -18.36 26.51 -7.76
N GLN A 20 -17.97 26.81 -6.52
CA GLN A 20 -16.62 27.30 -6.21
C GLN A 20 -15.50 26.27 -6.46
N GLY A 21 -15.74 24.98 -6.16
CA GLY A 21 -14.79 23.92 -6.44
C GLY A 21 -14.63 23.65 -7.93
N ARG A 22 -15.75 23.66 -8.66
CA ARG A 22 -15.78 23.45 -10.12
C ARG A 22 -15.06 24.57 -10.87
N ASP A 23 -15.34 25.82 -10.52
CA ASP A 23 -14.73 26.98 -11.17
C ASP A 23 -13.20 26.95 -10.97
N PHE A 24 -12.74 26.71 -9.75
CA PHE A 24 -11.30 26.60 -9.44
C PHE A 24 -10.60 25.51 -10.25
N LEU A 25 -11.15 24.28 -10.28
CA LEU A 25 -10.53 23.18 -11.01
C LEU A 25 -10.56 23.42 -12.53
N SER A 26 -11.66 23.97 -13.05
CA SER A 26 -11.80 24.34 -14.47
C SER A 26 -10.79 25.41 -14.89
N GLU A 27 -10.61 26.45 -14.08
CA GLU A 27 -9.58 27.48 -14.31
C GLU A 27 -8.17 26.91 -14.31
N MET A 28 -7.93 25.87 -13.50
CA MET A 28 -6.66 25.14 -13.46
C MET A 28 -6.54 24.08 -14.55
N GLY A 29 -7.53 23.95 -15.45
CA GLY A 29 -7.52 22.97 -16.53
C GLY A 29 -7.71 21.52 -16.08
N VAL A 30 -8.34 21.30 -14.92
CA VAL A 30 -8.62 19.96 -14.39
C VAL A 30 -10.08 19.61 -14.56
N SER A 31 -10.38 18.52 -15.26
CA SER A 31 -11.73 17.95 -15.38
C SER A 31 -11.85 16.68 -14.53
N LEU A 32 -12.63 16.77 -13.46
CA LEU A 32 -12.94 15.61 -12.60
C LEU A 32 -13.78 14.58 -13.34
N GLU A 33 -14.69 15.01 -14.20
CA GLU A 33 -15.51 14.13 -15.04
C GLU A 33 -14.61 13.26 -15.93
N GLN A 34 -13.62 13.86 -16.57
CA GLN A 34 -12.66 13.14 -17.41
C GLN A 34 -11.82 12.16 -16.57
N ILE A 35 -11.36 12.55 -15.38
CA ILE A 35 -10.61 11.67 -14.50
C ILE A 35 -11.47 10.47 -14.07
N VAL A 36 -12.72 10.72 -13.68
CA VAL A 36 -13.64 9.66 -13.27
C VAL A 36 -13.98 8.73 -14.44
N GLU A 37 -14.26 9.28 -15.62
CA GLU A 37 -14.61 8.50 -16.80
C GLU A 37 -13.44 7.63 -17.27
N VAL A 38 -12.24 8.22 -17.36
CA VAL A 38 -11.05 7.55 -17.93
C VAL A 38 -10.39 6.59 -16.93
N PHE A 39 -10.26 6.99 -15.67
CA PHE A 39 -9.44 6.27 -14.68
C PHE A 39 -10.24 5.51 -13.63
N CYS A 40 -11.47 5.92 -13.32
CA CYS A 40 -12.24 5.26 -12.27
C CYS A 40 -13.25 4.25 -12.83
N GLY A 41 -13.65 4.37 -14.11
CA GLY A 41 -14.64 3.49 -14.74
C GLY A 41 -15.90 3.31 -13.89
N LYS A 42 -16.71 2.31 -14.19
CA LYS A 42 -17.91 2.03 -13.38
C LYS A 42 -17.62 1.27 -12.08
N GLU A 43 -16.55 0.48 -12.01
CA GLU A 43 -16.29 -0.42 -10.85
C GLU A 43 -14.82 -0.79 -10.64
N GLY A 44 -13.86 -0.07 -11.21
CA GLY A 44 -12.46 -0.51 -11.22
C GLY A 44 -11.48 0.34 -10.42
N LEU A 45 -10.35 -0.27 -10.09
CA LEU A 45 -9.14 0.38 -9.61
C LEU A 45 -8.17 0.50 -10.79
N TYR A 46 -7.75 1.71 -11.11
CA TYR A 46 -6.70 1.96 -12.10
C TYR A 46 -5.35 1.88 -11.42
N LEU A 47 -4.49 0.96 -11.88
CA LEU A 47 -3.11 0.84 -11.44
C LEU A 47 -2.18 1.23 -12.59
N HIS A 48 -1.39 2.25 -12.38
CA HIS A 48 -0.39 2.69 -13.34
C HIS A 48 0.98 2.83 -12.67
N GLN A 49 2.04 2.57 -13.42
CA GLN A 49 3.39 2.88 -12.95
C GLN A 49 3.55 4.39 -12.89
N MET A 50 4.03 4.90 -11.74
CA MET A 50 4.32 6.31 -11.61
C MET A 50 5.45 6.71 -12.56
N ASN A 51 5.19 7.70 -13.41
CA ASN A 51 6.23 8.39 -14.15
C ASN A 51 7.10 9.25 -13.21
N ASP A 52 8.19 9.80 -13.72
CA ASP A 52 9.11 10.59 -12.89
C ASP A 52 8.48 11.89 -12.35
N ALA A 53 7.54 12.49 -13.09
CA ALA A 53 6.81 13.66 -12.65
C ALA A 53 5.93 13.34 -11.42
N LEU A 54 5.17 12.26 -11.46
CA LEU A 54 4.37 11.80 -10.32
C LEU A 54 5.24 11.41 -9.12
N ARG A 55 6.37 10.73 -9.35
CA ARG A 55 7.31 10.39 -8.26
C ARG A 55 7.81 11.63 -7.56
N THR A 56 8.17 12.67 -8.32
CA THR A 56 8.64 13.94 -7.78
C THR A 56 7.54 14.64 -6.99
N LEU A 57 6.31 14.69 -7.49
CA LEU A 57 5.18 15.29 -6.79
C LEU A 57 4.87 14.57 -5.48
N VAL A 58 4.84 13.25 -5.48
CA VAL A 58 4.63 12.43 -4.28
C VAL A 58 5.76 12.64 -3.27
N ALA A 59 7.02 12.69 -3.71
CA ALA A 59 8.16 12.95 -2.84
C ALA A 59 8.10 14.34 -2.19
N ASN A 60 7.71 15.38 -2.94
CA ASN A 60 7.53 16.73 -2.42
C ASN A 60 6.39 16.80 -1.40
N ALA A 61 5.26 16.16 -1.69
CA ALA A 61 4.14 16.09 -0.76
C ALA A 61 4.51 15.34 0.54
N TRP A 62 5.30 14.27 0.42
CA TRP A 62 5.79 13.51 1.56
C TRP A 62 6.77 14.32 2.43
N ALA A 63 7.66 15.10 1.82
CA ALA A 63 8.62 15.95 2.54
C ALA A 63 7.92 17.03 3.40
N GLY A 64 6.75 17.52 2.97
CA GLY A 64 5.97 18.53 3.69
C GLY A 64 4.85 17.96 4.58
N LYS A 65 4.78 16.64 4.82
CA LYS A 65 3.65 15.98 5.48
C LYS A 65 3.39 16.42 6.94
N ASP A 66 4.44 16.81 7.66
CA ASP A 66 4.36 17.10 9.10
C ASP A 66 3.89 18.53 9.39
N ASP A 67 4.05 19.46 8.44
CA ASP A 67 3.55 20.84 8.52
C ASP A 67 3.10 21.33 7.12
N PRO A 68 1.96 20.85 6.62
CA PRO A 68 1.54 21.14 5.27
C PRO A 68 0.96 22.55 5.14
N GLU A 69 1.64 23.43 4.44
CA GLU A 69 1.07 24.70 4.01
C GLU A 69 -0.08 24.48 3.01
N ILE A 70 -1.26 25.02 3.30
CA ILE A 70 -2.49 24.81 2.48
C ILE A 70 -2.28 25.17 1.01
N GLY A 71 -1.53 26.25 0.74
CA GLY A 71 -1.20 26.67 -0.62
C GLY A 71 -0.38 25.64 -1.38
N VAL A 72 0.60 25.03 -0.72
CA VAL A 72 1.44 23.96 -1.27
C VAL A 72 0.60 22.72 -1.55
N LEU A 73 -0.27 22.32 -0.61
CA LEU A 73 -1.16 21.17 -0.80
C LEU A 73 -2.09 21.35 -1.99
N ARG A 74 -2.70 22.54 -2.14
CA ARG A 74 -3.54 22.86 -3.29
C ARG A 74 -2.77 22.76 -4.61
N TYR A 75 -1.58 23.35 -4.66
CA TYR A 75 -0.72 23.27 -5.83
C TYR A 75 -0.35 21.82 -6.18
N LEU A 76 0.10 21.04 -5.19
CA LEU A 76 0.47 19.62 -5.40
C LEU A 76 -0.73 18.79 -5.86
N THR A 77 -1.93 19.05 -5.30
CA THR A 77 -3.16 18.36 -5.70
C THR A 77 -3.50 18.66 -7.17
N VAL A 78 -3.51 19.92 -7.57
CA VAL A 78 -3.79 20.32 -8.97
C VAL A 78 -2.76 19.71 -9.91
N ARG A 79 -1.48 19.77 -9.57
CA ARG A 79 -0.41 19.18 -10.37
C ARG A 79 -0.56 17.67 -10.49
N LEU A 80 -0.91 16.98 -9.40
CA LEU A 80 -1.16 15.54 -9.41
C LEU A 80 -2.33 15.18 -10.35
N LEU A 81 -3.44 15.92 -10.27
CA LEU A 81 -4.60 15.71 -11.13
C LEU A 81 -4.26 15.97 -12.61
N HIS A 82 -3.47 16.99 -12.90
CA HIS A 82 -2.98 17.29 -14.25
C HIS A 82 -2.10 16.16 -14.81
N GLU A 83 -1.18 15.64 -14.00
CA GLU A 83 -0.34 14.51 -14.41
C GLU A 83 -1.18 13.24 -14.65
N ILE A 84 -2.19 13.00 -13.81
CA ILE A 84 -3.12 11.87 -14.02
C ILE A 84 -3.86 12.05 -15.36
N MET A 85 -4.39 13.24 -15.65
CA MET A 85 -5.10 13.51 -16.90
C MET A 85 -4.22 13.40 -18.14
N SER A 86 -2.92 13.69 -18.01
CA SER A 86 -1.96 13.58 -19.12
C SER A 86 -1.48 12.15 -19.38
N MET A 87 -1.83 11.21 -18.49
CA MET A 87 -1.50 9.80 -18.71
C MET A 87 -2.29 9.25 -19.88
N PRO A 88 -1.70 8.39 -20.73
CA PRO A 88 -2.43 7.72 -21.77
C PRO A 88 -3.55 6.88 -21.16
N ALA A 89 -4.79 7.12 -21.59
CA ALA A 89 -5.95 6.33 -21.21
C ALA A 89 -5.81 4.83 -21.60
N GLU A 90 -4.98 4.58 -22.58
CA GLU A 90 -4.61 3.28 -23.14
C GLU A 90 -3.14 2.92 -22.83
N SER A 91 -2.76 2.78 -21.56
CA SER A 91 -1.93 1.63 -21.28
C SER A 91 -2.92 0.47 -21.20
N GLU A 92 -2.71 -0.59 -21.97
CA GLU A 92 -3.49 -1.82 -21.73
C GLU A 92 -3.55 -2.02 -20.21
N PRO A 93 -4.75 -2.12 -19.64
CA PRO A 93 -4.87 -2.17 -18.18
C PRO A 93 -4.15 -3.42 -17.75
N ASP A 94 -2.92 -3.26 -17.25
CA ASP A 94 -2.15 -4.42 -16.78
C ASP A 94 -2.99 -5.20 -15.77
N THR A 95 -3.96 -4.54 -15.14
CA THR A 95 -5.00 -5.28 -14.41
C THR A 95 -5.99 -4.34 -13.71
N TYR A 96 -7.24 -4.29 -14.14
CA TYR A 96 -8.33 -3.74 -13.33
C TYR A 96 -8.77 -4.77 -12.29
N PHE A 97 -8.85 -4.34 -11.03
CA PHE A 97 -9.45 -5.16 -9.98
C PHE A 97 -10.82 -4.61 -9.64
N THR A 98 -11.82 -5.47 -9.61
CA THR A 98 -13.17 -5.10 -9.19
C THR A 98 -13.19 -4.75 -7.70
N ARG A 99 -14.19 -3.98 -7.27
CA ARG A 99 -14.40 -3.69 -5.84
C ARG A 99 -14.46 -4.96 -4.98
N SER A 100 -15.08 -6.02 -5.50
CA SER A 100 -15.16 -7.30 -4.79
C SER A 100 -13.79 -7.98 -4.64
N GLN A 101 -12.93 -7.90 -5.65
CA GLN A 101 -11.56 -8.42 -5.59
C GLN A 101 -10.70 -7.63 -4.59
N ILE A 102 -10.83 -6.30 -4.60
CA ILE A 102 -10.14 -5.43 -3.63
C ILE A 102 -10.63 -5.73 -2.21
N ALA A 103 -11.95 -5.80 -2.00
CA ALA A 103 -12.53 -6.12 -0.70
C ALA A 103 -12.08 -7.49 -0.19
N MET A 104 -12.06 -8.51 -1.05
CA MET A 104 -11.55 -9.84 -0.75
C MET A 104 -10.10 -9.81 -0.28
N VAL A 105 -9.20 -9.12 -1.01
CA VAL A 105 -7.78 -9.03 -0.63
C VAL A 105 -7.61 -8.27 0.67
N LYS A 106 -8.37 -7.20 0.90
CA LYS A 106 -8.35 -6.45 2.17
C LYS A 106 -8.88 -7.26 3.34
N GLU A 107 -9.92 -8.05 3.14
CA GLU A 107 -10.41 -8.98 4.17
C GLU A 107 -9.38 -10.07 4.47
N ALA A 108 -8.76 -10.65 3.45
CA ALA A 108 -7.68 -11.63 3.62
C ALA A 108 -6.49 -11.02 4.38
N GLU A 109 -6.09 -9.79 4.06
CA GLU A 109 -5.06 -9.04 4.77
C GLU A 109 -5.42 -8.88 6.25
N ALA A 110 -6.62 -8.41 6.56
CA ALA A 110 -7.09 -8.23 7.93
C ALA A 110 -7.10 -9.55 8.73
N LEU A 111 -7.53 -10.64 8.11
CA LEU A 111 -7.51 -11.98 8.73
C LEU A 111 -6.10 -12.43 9.11
N ILE A 112 -5.11 -12.22 8.25
CA ILE A 112 -3.73 -12.62 8.52
C ILE A 112 -3.09 -11.72 9.57
N LEU A 113 -3.34 -10.41 9.47
CA LEU A 113 -2.77 -9.44 10.41
C LEU A 113 -3.38 -9.54 11.82
N SER A 114 -4.59 -10.10 11.96
CA SER A 114 -5.23 -10.33 13.25
C SER A 114 -4.49 -11.36 14.11
N ASP A 115 -3.80 -12.32 13.48
CA ASP A 115 -3.00 -13.33 14.19
C ASP A 115 -1.81 -13.80 13.34
N LEU A 116 -0.69 -13.11 13.46
CA LEU A 116 0.54 -13.41 12.73
C LEU A 116 1.22 -14.71 13.17
N THR A 117 0.81 -15.32 14.29
CA THR A 117 1.33 -16.61 14.73
C THR A 117 0.84 -17.74 13.82
N LYS A 118 -0.37 -17.58 13.25
CA LYS A 118 -0.95 -18.58 12.35
C LYS A 118 -0.38 -18.46 10.94
N ARG A 119 -0.09 -19.60 10.36
CA ARG A 119 0.37 -19.68 8.98
C ARG A 119 -0.79 -20.07 8.07
N ILE A 120 -1.57 -19.08 7.64
CA ILE A 120 -2.60 -19.28 6.65
C ILE A 120 -1.95 -19.31 5.26
N THR A 121 -2.29 -20.27 4.43
CA THR A 121 -1.75 -20.39 3.07
C THR A 121 -2.61 -19.63 2.07
N ALA A 122 -2.03 -19.27 0.92
CA ALA A 122 -2.78 -18.64 -0.17
C ALA A 122 -3.91 -19.55 -0.68
N LYS A 123 -3.71 -20.88 -0.61
CA LYS A 123 -4.74 -21.86 -0.99
C LYS A 123 -5.94 -21.81 -0.04
N GLU A 124 -5.70 -21.84 1.27
CA GLU A 124 -6.78 -21.77 2.26
C GLU A 124 -7.60 -20.49 2.14
N LEU A 125 -6.96 -19.37 1.84
CA LEU A 125 -7.68 -18.12 1.59
C LEU A 125 -8.44 -18.15 0.27
N ALA A 126 -7.83 -18.66 -0.80
CA ALA A 126 -8.49 -18.82 -2.08
C ALA A 126 -9.74 -19.70 -1.96
N ASP A 127 -9.63 -20.83 -1.28
CA ASP A 127 -10.75 -21.74 -1.01
C ASP A 127 -11.86 -21.04 -0.19
N ARG A 128 -11.49 -20.25 0.83
CA ARG A 128 -12.42 -19.47 1.65
C ARG A 128 -13.21 -18.45 0.84
N PHE A 129 -12.55 -17.79 -0.13
CA PHE A 129 -13.19 -16.76 -0.96
C PHE A 129 -13.75 -17.29 -2.29
N GLY A 130 -13.71 -18.60 -2.52
CA GLY A 130 -14.29 -19.23 -3.70
C GLY A 130 -13.57 -18.89 -5.01
N VAL A 131 -12.27 -18.63 -4.96
CA VAL A 131 -11.43 -18.33 -6.13
C VAL A 131 -10.29 -19.34 -6.27
N SER A 132 -9.67 -19.41 -7.46
CA SER A 132 -8.48 -20.25 -7.63
C SER A 132 -7.27 -19.64 -6.88
N GLU A 133 -6.34 -20.48 -6.42
CA GLU A 133 -5.12 -20.04 -5.76
C GLU A 133 -4.28 -19.11 -6.65
N SER A 134 -4.25 -19.38 -7.97
CA SER A 134 -3.56 -18.52 -8.94
C SER A 134 -4.21 -17.15 -9.05
N SER A 135 -5.54 -17.10 -9.15
CA SER A 135 -6.29 -15.83 -9.17
C SER A 135 -6.09 -15.05 -7.88
N PHE A 136 -6.16 -15.70 -6.72
CA PHE A 136 -5.93 -15.05 -5.44
C PHE A 136 -4.52 -14.44 -5.35
N LYS A 137 -3.47 -15.21 -5.69
CA LYS A 137 -2.09 -14.71 -5.74
C LYS A 137 -1.91 -13.55 -6.70
N PHE A 138 -2.58 -13.59 -7.85
CA PHE A 138 -2.57 -12.52 -8.83
C PHE A 138 -3.22 -11.25 -8.25
N TYR A 139 -4.39 -11.35 -7.62
CA TYR A 139 -5.07 -10.23 -6.97
C TYR A 139 -4.21 -9.63 -5.84
N VAL A 140 -3.65 -10.48 -4.98
CA VAL A 140 -2.75 -10.02 -3.92
C VAL A 140 -1.55 -9.26 -4.47
N LYS A 141 -0.89 -9.79 -5.49
CA LYS A 141 0.26 -9.12 -6.11
C LYS A 141 -0.11 -7.78 -6.72
N GLY A 142 -1.24 -7.71 -7.42
CA GLY A 142 -1.68 -6.48 -8.05
C GLY A 142 -2.18 -5.42 -7.06
N ILE A 143 -2.90 -5.84 -6.00
CA ILE A 143 -3.52 -4.91 -5.04
C ILE A 143 -2.54 -4.49 -3.93
N LEU A 144 -1.71 -5.42 -3.42
CA LEU A 144 -0.76 -5.15 -2.34
C LEU A 144 0.67 -4.88 -2.83
N GLY A 145 0.91 -4.99 -4.14
CA GLY A 145 2.19 -4.65 -4.77
C GLY A 145 3.30 -5.70 -4.61
N ASP A 146 3.05 -6.84 -3.98
CA ASP A 146 4.04 -7.90 -3.77
C ASP A 146 3.38 -9.30 -3.79
N SER A 147 4.20 -10.33 -3.95
CA SER A 147 3.71 -11.69 -3.82
C SER A 147 3.15 -11.95 -2.42
N TYR A 148 2.15 -12.86 -2.32
CA TYR A 148 1.55 -13.27 -1.06
C TYR A 148 2.60 -13.58 0.03
N LEU A 149 3.59 -14.41 -0.30
CA LEU A 149 4.62 -14.81 0.66
C LEU A 149 5.52 -13.65 1.09
N ASN A 150 5.92 -12.79 0.16
CA ASN A 150 6.79 -11.67 0.47
C ASN A 150 6.07 -10.60 1.28
N TYR A 151 4.82 -10.27 0.91
CA TYR A 151 4.02 -9.28 1.63
C TYR A 151 3.88 -9.64 3.11
N PHE A 152 3.43 -10.86 3.40
CA PHE A 152 3.23 -11.28 4.79
C PHE A 152 4.53 -11.58 5.53
N ARG A 153 5.60 -11.94 4.82
CA ARG A 153 6.94 -11.98 5.43
C ARG A 153 7.35 -10.60 5.94
N LYS A 154 7.17 -9.56 5.12
CA LYS A 154 7.45 -8.17 5.51
C LYS A 154 6.61 -7.76 6.72
N LYS A 155 5.30 -8.02 6.70
CA LYS A 155 4.40 -7.69 7.82
C LYS A 155 4.80 -8.36 9.14
N ARG A 156 5.24 -9.62 9.09
CA ARG A 156 5.79 -10.31 10.28
C ARG A 156 7.09 -9.66 10.76
N MET A 157 7.96 -9.25 9.86
CA MET A 157 9.21 -8.57 10.23
C MET A 157 8.97 -7.15 10.76
N GLU A 158 8.00 -6.41 10.22
CA GLU A 158 7.56 -5.12 10.77
C GLU A 158 7.08 -5.28 12.21
N LYS A 159 6.21 -6.27 12.48
CA LYS A 159 5.75 -6.56 13.84
C LYS A 159 6.87 -7.03 14.77
N ALA A 160 7.82 -7.80 14.24
CA ALA A 160 9.00 -8.20 15.02
C ALA A 160 9.87 -7.02 15.41
N ALA A 161 10.09 -6.07 14.49
CA ALA A 161 10.84 -4.85 14.77
C ALA A 161 10.16 -4.02 15.86
N GLU A 162 8.84 -3.81 15.76
CA GLU A 162 8.04 -3.15 16.81
C GLU A 162 8.20 -3.82 18.19
N LEU A 163 8.13 -5.15 18.24
CA LEU A 163 8.32 -5.90 19.50
C LEU A 163 9.74 -5.80 20.04
N LEU A 164 10.74 -5.78 19.17
CA LEU A 164 12.14 -5.62 19.58
C LEU A 164 12.43 -4.26 20.18
N GLU A 165 11.79 -3.21 19.65
CA GLU A 165 11.91 -1.82 20.13
C GLU A 165 11.13 -1.59 21.41
N SER A 166 9.87 -2.02 21.43
CA SER A 166 8.92 -1.66 22.48
C SER A 166 8.94 -2.59 23.70
N THR A 167 9.57 -3.77 23.61
CA THR A 167 9.54 -4.79 24.67
C THR A 167 10.92 -5.32 25.03
N ASN A 168 11.00 -6.03 26.17
CA ASN A 168 12.17 -6.78 26.59
C ASN A 168 12.08 -8.29 26.30
N LEU A 169 11.14 -8.72 25.44
CA LEU A 169 10.96 -10.12 25.05
C LEU A 169 12.28 -10.69 24.50
N LYS A 170 12.60 -11.94 24.82
CA LYS A 170 13.75 -12.61 24.22
C LYS A 170 13.53 -12.76 22.71
N VAL A 171 14.60 -12.83 21.92
CA VAL A 171 14.50 -12.97 20.46
C VAL A 171 13.69 -14.20 20.06
N ILE A 172 13.77 -15.29 20.82
CA ILE A 172 12.96 -16.48 20.59
C ILE A 172 11.46 -16.24 20.83
N GLU A 173 11.11 -15.42 21.82
CA GLU A 173 9.73 -15.06 22.13
C GLU A 173 9.16 -14.13 21.03
N VAL A 174 9.96 -13.18 20.55
CA VAL A 174 9.60 -12.34 19.38
C VAL A 174 9.41 -13.20 18.15
N ALA A 175 10.32 -14.15 17.87
CA ALA A 175 10.19 -15.08 16.74
C ALA A 175 8.86 -15.85 16.81
N SER A 176 8.53 -16.39 17.98
CA SER A 176 7.28 -17.13 18.19
C SER A 176 6.05 -16.22 18.01
N ALA A 177 6.09 -15.00 18.52
CA ALA A 177 5.00 -14.03 18.43
C ALA A 177 4.66 -13.63 16.97
N VAL A 178 5.62 -13.77 16.05
CA VAL A 178 5.43 -13.52 14.62
C VAL A 178 5.40 -14.80 13.77
N GLY A 179 5.16 -15.96 14.39
CA GLY A 179 4.92 -17.24 13.72
C GLY A 179 6.16 -17.95 13.20
N TYR A 180 7.30 -17.77 13.85
CA TYR A 180 8.52 -18.54 13.57
C TYR A 180 8.83 -19.49 14.72
N GLU A 181 8.83 -20.79 14.43
CA GLU A 181 9.20 -21.83 15.39
C GLU A 181 10.72 -21.92 15.61
N ASN A 182 11.50 -21.50 14.61
CA ASN A 182 12.96 -21.57 14.63
C ASN A 182 13.57 -20.17 14.67
N GLN A 183 14.24 -19.86 15.79
CA GLN A 183 14.91 -18.57 16.01
C GLN A 183 15.99 -18.26 14.96
N GLY A 184 16.77 -19.25 14.52
CA GLY A 184 17.81 -19.04 13.51
C GLY A 184 17.23 -18.68 12.15
N LYS A 185 16.14 -19.35 11.75
CA LYS A 185 15.40 -19.01 10.54
C LYS A 185 14.79 -17.62 10.62
N PHE A 186 14.21 -17.25 11.77
CA PHE A 186 13.71 -15.91 12.02
C PHE A 186 14.82 -14.88 11.91
N ALA A 187 15.96 -15.07 12.59
CA ALA A 187 17.07 -14.12 12.59
C ALA A 187 17.64 -13.89 11.19
N LYS A 188 17.73 -14.95 10.37
CA LYS A 188 18.14 -14.82 8.97
C LYS A 188 17.16 -13.96 8.16
N VAL A 189 15.86 -14.26 8.25
CA VAL A 189 14.83 -13.51 7.52
C VAL A 189 14.78 -12.06 7.99
N PHE A 190 14.93 -11.81 9.28
CA PHE A 190 14.98 -10.46 9.84
C PHE A 190 16.18 -9.67 9.30
N ALA A 191 17.37 -10.30 9.28
CA ALA A 191 18.57 -9.68 8.73
C ALA A 191 18.46 -9.43 7.22
N ASP A 192 17.80 -10.31 6.46
CA ASP A 192 17.52 -10.11 5.03
C ASP A 192 16.63 -8.85 4.78
N VAL A 193 15.77 -8.50 5.75
CA VAL A 193 14.85 -7.35 5.62
C VAL A 193 15.48 -6.06 6.15
N TYR A 194 16.13 -6.10 7.31
CA TYR A 194 16.65 -4.92 8.02
C TYR A 194 18.16 -4.71 7.91
N GLY A 195 18.89 -5.64 7.31
CA GLY A 195 20.34 -5.54 7.14
C GLY A 195 21.17 -5.86 8.38
N VAL A 196 20.54 -6.05 9.56
CA VAL A 196 21.18 -6.34 10.83
C VAL A 196 20.44 -7.45 11.59
N SER A 197 21.11 -8.12 12.52
CA SER A 197 20.49 -9.15 13.34
C SER A 197 19.43 -8.56 14.30
N PRO A 198 18.45 -9.36 14.78
CA PRO A 198 17.44 -8.89 15.74
C PRO A 198 18.04 -8.31 17.03
N LEU A 199 19.13 -8.90 17.54
CA LEU A 199 19.82 -8.38 18.73
C LEU A 199 20.51 -7.04 18.46
N GLU A 200 21.13 -6.90 17.32
CA GLU A 200 21.79 -5.67 16.91
C GLU A 200 20.76 -4.56 16.63
N PHE A 201 19.68 -4.89 15.96
CA PHE A 201 18.54 -3.97 15.74
C PHE A 201 18.04 -3.41 17.07
N ARG A 202 17.76 -4.26 18.07
CA ARG A 202 17.34 -3.82 19.40
C ARG A 202 18.35 -2.90 20.08
N ARG A 203 19.67 -3.17 19.89
CA ARG A 203 20.71 -2.34 20.49
C ARG A 203 20.80 -0.96 19.84
N LEU A 204 20.51 -0.86 18.54
CA LEU A 204 20.53 0.39 17.80
C LEU A 204 19.28 1.25 18.01
N SER A 205 18.16 0.61 18.43
CA SER A 205 16.86 1.27 18.66
C SER A 205 16.66 1.75 20.10
N LYS A 206 17.60 1.45 21.01
CA LYS A 206 17.61 1.91 22.41
C LYS A 206 18.73 2.91 22.63
#